data_ffa525f08e6f735a4e3165ad7ca3b480
#
_entry.id   ffa525f08e6f735a4e3165ad7ca3b480
#
_cell.length_a   1.000
_cell.length_b   1.000
_cell.length_c   1.000
_cell.angle_alpha   90.00
_cell.angle_beta   90.00
_cell.angle_gamma   90.00
#
_symmetry.space_group_name_H-M   'P 1'
#
loop_
_entity.id
_entity.type
_entity.pdbx_description
1 polymer ?
#
loop_
_entity_poly.entity_id
_entity_poly.type
_entity_poly.pdbx_seq_one_letter_code
_entity_poly.pdbx_strand_id
1 'polypeptide(L)'
;MVPPASQNPSWLALVFAGTVPLAVIGLGILVVRAARRAHRSASRLRSGDLFRLLSGRLAGRVRDPELRRAAAHIEHEPFWDALEAIASTLRPSERLELARSLARSGHVAHERRVLCSAEPPARREQAARRLGLLPSVRSRKLLRRALVHGPENVSFAAARALARYRDLKSLRWVLEHPGAISHRPMPALSGLLRAYGPAARAMLIVALEHGVADPRVECACVDALGVARCLSARGSITARLKSPHLELRVAAARALGRLGMGEAIPVLAIALTDPQWPVRALAAQALGRLSAAPAVDALAASVADRSWWVRHHAAYALAAIGNDGLDALCEIAAHSDDLYAREMASEALESGDSSRLA
;
A
#
# COMPACT_ATOMS: atom_id res chain seq x y z
N MET A 1 13.64 18.65 83.95
CA MET A 1 12.28 18.56 83.51
C MET A 1 12.32 18.64 81.96
N VAL A 2 12.37 17.46 81.34
CA VAL A 2 12.41 17.36 79.85
C VAL A 2 11.01 17.24 79.36
N PRO A 3 10.58 18.04 78.34
CA PRO A 3 9.23 17.93 77.79
C PRO A 3 9.14 16.65 76.95
N PRO A 4 7.94 16.00 76.91
CA PRO A 4 7.77 14.77 76.14
C PRO A 4 7.73 15.10 74.65
N ALA A 5 8.43 14.26 73.89
CA ALA A 5 8.42 14.29 72.42
C ALA A 5 7.00 14.07 71.89
N SER A 6 6.43 15.08 71.24
CA SER A 6 5.17 14.98 70.50
C SER A 6 5.36 14.03 69.31
N GLN A 7 4.83 12.84 69.41
CA GLN A 7 4.69 11.93 68.28
C GLN A 7 3.71 12.52 67.29
N ASN A 8 4.21 13.02 66.16
CA ASN A 8 3.41 13.49 65.06
C ASN A 8 3.11 12.31 64.10
N PRO A 9 1.91 11.74 64.11
CA PRO A 9 1.54 10.63 63.22
C PRO A 9 1.18 11.08 61.79
N SER A 10 1.42 12.36 61.49
CA SER A 10 0.94 12.98 60.24
C SER A 10 1.64 12.51 58.96
N TRP A 11 2.91 12.08 59.04
CA TRP A 11 3.64 11.58 57.89
C TRP A 11 3.16 10.19 57.43
N LEU A 12 2.79 9.30 58.35
CA LEU A 12 2.19 8.00 58.03
C LEU A 12 0.84 8.16 57.36
N ALA A 13 0.01 9.07 57.83
CA ALA A 13 -1.28 9.38 57.18
C ALA A 13 -1.12 9.94 55.75
N LEU A 14 -0.10 10.76 55.51
CA LEU A 14 0.24 11.26 54.16
C LEU A 14 0.76 10.16 53.21
N VAL A 15 1.58 9.26 53.72
CA VAL A 15 2.07 8.11 52.94
C VAL A 15 0.91 7.17 52.58
N PHE A 16 0.03 6.86 53.53
CA PHE A 16 -1.18 6.03 53.24
C PHE A 16 -2.19 6.71 52.35
N ALA A 17 -2.35 8.03 52.44
CA ALA A 17 -3.24 8.79 51.58
C ALA A 17 -2.77 8.82 50.13
N GLY A 18 -1.44 8.76 49.87
CA GLY A 18 -0.89 8.72 48.51
C GLY A 18 -0.72 7.31 47.93
N THR A 19 -0.34 6.33 48.73
CA THR A 19 -0.02 4.98 48.24
C THR A 19 -1.23 4.09 48.04
N VAL A 20 -2.27 4.20 48.88
CA VAL A 20 -3.49 3.40 48.76
C VAL A 20 -4.26 3.68 47.47
N PRO A 21 -4.52 4.95 47.08
CA PRO A 21 -5.21 5.22 45.81
C PRO A 21 -4.38 4.76 44.60
N LEU A 22 -3.04 4.91 44.63
CA LEU A 22 -2.17 4.43 43.54
C LEU A 22 -2.20 2.90 43.45
N ALA A 23 -2.20 2.19 44.56
CA ALA A 23 -2.32 0.72 44.59
C ALA A 23 -3.69 0.25 44.07
N VAL A 24 -4.76 0.93 44.42
CA VAL A 24 -6.12 0.64 43.92
C VAL A 24 -6.23 0.88 42.42
N ILE A 25 -5.68 2.00 41.93
CA ILE A 25 -5.63 2.30 40.49
C ILE A 25 -4.76 1.26 39.75
N GLY A 26 -3.59 0.90 40.29
CA GLY A 26 -2.72 -0.13 39.75
C GLY A 26 -3.39 -1.50 39.68
N LEU A 27 -4.07 -1.90 40.74
CA LEU A 27 -4.86 -3.14 40.77
C LEU A 27 -6.02 -3.09 39.75
N GLY A 28 -6.72 -1.98 39.68
CA GLY A 28 -7.78 -1.76 38.67
C GLY A 28 -7.27 -1.90 37.26
N ILE A 29 -6.11 -1.32 36.93
CA ILE A 29 -5.46 -1.45 35.63
C ILE A 29 -5.07 -2.91 35.36
N LEU A 30 -4.52 -3.62 36.37
CA LEU A 30 -4.16 -5.04 36.25
C LEU A 30 -5.38 -5.93 36.01
N VAL A 31 -6.46 -5.71 36.75
CA VAL A 31 -7.74 -6.44 36.57
C VAL A 31 -8.33 -6.20 35.18
N VAL A 32 -8.34 -4.94 34.73
CA VAL A 32 -8.83 -4.61 33.38
C VAL A 32 -7.92 -5.23 32.31
N ARG A 33 -6.58 -5.22 32.50
CA ARG A 33 -5.64 -5.89 31.59
C ARG A 33 -5.82 -7.41 31.59
N ALA A 34 -6.01 -8.02 32.74
CA ALA A 34 -6.24 -9.46 32.86
C ALA A 34 -7.58 -9.86 32.22
N ALA A 35 -8.65 -9.12 32.47
CA ALA A 35 -9.97 -9.32 31.86
C ALA A 35 -9.90 -9.15 30.32
N ARG A 36 -9.19 -8.12 29.83
CA ARG A 36 -8.96 -7.93 28.39
C ARG A 36 -8.12 -9.07 27.78
N ARG A 37 -7.12 -9.61 28.50
CA ARG A 37 -6.35 -10.77 28.04
C ARG A 37 -7.20 -12.03 27.99
N ALA A 38 -7.97 -12.31 29.03
CA ALA A 38 -8.90 -13.46 29.10
C ALA A 38 -9.96 -13.36 27.99
N HIS A 39 -10.55 -12.18 27.78
CA HIS A 39 -11.52 -11.94 26.71
C HIS A 39 -10.89 -12.13 25.32
N ARG A 40 -9.66 -11.61 25.10
CA ARG A 40 -8.92 -11.81 23.83
C ARG A 40 -8.56 -13.27 23.57
N SER A 41 -8.20 -14.04 24.60
CA SER A 41 -7.89 -15.48 24.43
C SER A 41 -9.16 -16.29 24.14
N ALA A 42 -10.27 -16.02 24.83
CA ALA A 42 -11.56 -16.63 24.54
C ALA A 42 -12.09 -16.26 23.14
N SER A 43 -11.91 -14.99 22.74
CA SER A 43 -12.23 -14.49 21.41
C SER A 43 -11.38 -15.18 20.32
N ARG A 44 -10.08 -15.40 20.55
CA ARG A 44 -9.21 -16.13 19.62
C ARG A 44 -9.61 -17.59 19.44
N LEU A 45 -10.04 -18.27 20.49
CA LEU A 45 -10.53 -19.66 20.39
C LEU A 45 -11.80 -19.73 19.54
N ARG A 46 -12.75 -18.81 19.75
CA ARG A 46 -13.99 -18.74 18.96
C ARG A 46 -13.75 -18.34 17.50
N SER A 47 -12.83 -17.40 17.25
CA SER A 47 -12.44 -17.03 15.87
C SER A 47 -11.74 -18.17 15.16
N GLY A 48 -10.91 -18.95 15.86
CA GLY A 48 -10.25 -20.15 15.34
C GLY A 48 -11.25 -21.24 14.91
N ASP A 49 -12.32 -21.43 15.64
CA ASP A 49 -13.38 -22.38 15.28
C ASP A 49 -14.12 -21.93 14.02
N LEU A 50 -14.48 -20.66 13.93
CA LEU A 50 -15.09 -20.11 12.71
C LEU A 50 -14.12 -20.18 11.52
N PHE A 51 -12.83 -19.89 11.73
CA PHE A 51 -11.81 -20.02 10.70
C PHE A 51 -11.75 -21.46 10.12
N ARG A 52 -11.80 -22.48 10.99
CA ARG A 52 -11.86 -23.88 10.56
C ARG A 52 -13.12 -24.19 9.74
N LEU A 53 -14.29 -23.65 10.15
CA LEU A 53 -15.54 -23.82 9.40
C LEU A 53 -15.52 -23.09 8.05
N LEU A 54 -14.95 -21.86 7.98
CA LEU A 54 -14.76 -21.11 6.74
C LEU A 54 -13.84 -21.87 5.77
N SER A 55 -12.71 -22.37 6.27
CA SER A 55 -11.78 -23.17 5.47
C SER A 55 -12.41 -24.51 5.03
N GLY A 56 -13.16 -25.15 5.91
CA GLY A 56 -13.93 -26.37 5.61
C GLY A 56 -15.01 -26.12 4.56
N ARG A 57 -15.66 -24.97 4.57
CA ARG A 57 -16.65 -24.57 3.55
C ARG A 57 -16.01 -24.42 2.17
N LEU A 58 -14.85 -23.77 2.11
CA LEU A 58 -14.10 -23.61 0.87
C LEU A 58 -13.56 -24.94 0.34
N ALA A 59 -13.22 -25.87 1.24
CA ALA A 59 -12.83 -27.24 0.88
C ALA A 59 -14.02 -28.17 0.56
N GLY A 60 -15.25 -27.67 0.56
CA GLY A 60 -16.47 -28.45 0.31
C GLY A 60 -16.89 -29.40 1.44
N ARG A 61 -16.22 -29.35 2.61
CA ARG A 61 -16.46 -30.23 3.77
C ARG A 61 -17.59 -29.73 4.68
N VAL A 62 -17.89 -28.42 4.66
CA VAL A 62 -18.91 -27.78 5.49
C VAL A 62 -20.02 -27.24 4.60
N ARG A 63 -21.28 -27.49 4.97
CA ARG A 63 -22.45 -27.00 4.24
C ARG A 63 -22.84 -25.58 4.64
N ASP A 64 -23.46 -24.83 3.74
CA ASP A 64 -23.95 -23.45 4.02
C ASP A 64 -24.81 -23.31 5.28
N PRO A 65 -25.76 -24.23 5.59
CA PRO A 65 -26.55 -24.12 6.81
C PRO A 65 -25.73 -24.23 8.10
N GLU A 66 -24.70 -25.06 8.11
CA GLU A 66 -23.80 -25.23 9.27
C GLU A 66 -22.99 -23.98 9.51
N LEU A 67 -22.39 -23.42 8.44
CA LEU A 67 -21.64 -22.17 8.52
C LEU A 67 -22.53 -21.02 8.99
N ARG A 68 -23.76 -20.93 8.49
CA ARG A 68 -24.70 -19.86 8.91
C ARG A 68 -25.12 -20.00 10.37
N ARG A 69 -25.35 -21.21 10.87
CA ARG A 69 -25.66 -21.46 12.29
C ARG A 69 -24.49 -21.06 13.17
N ALA A 70 -23.28 -21.50 12.85
CA ALA A 70 -22.08 -21.14 13.58
C ALA A 70 -21.86 -19.61 13.59
N ALA A 71 -22.00 -18.97 12.44
CA ALA A 71 -21.88 -17.53 12.32
C ALA A 71 -22.96 -16.76 13.13
N ALA A 72 -24.14 -17.34 13.34
CA ALA A 72 -25.20 -16.71 14.13
C ALA A 72 -24.93 -16.73 15.64
N HIS A 73 -24.16 -17.71 16.13
CA HIS A 73 -23.86 -17.90 17.56
C HIS A 73 -22.51 -17.30 18.00
N ILE A 74 -21.68 -16.84 17.07
CA ILE A 74 -20.40 -16.21 17.40
C ILE A 74 -20.60 -14.71 17.70
N GLU A 75 -19.77 -14.16 18.58
CA GLU A 75 -19.76 -12.72 18.85
C GLU A 75 -19.29 -11.91 17.63
N HIS A 76 -19.64 -10.61 17.63
CA HIS A 76 -19.42 -9.73 16.47
C HIS A 76 -17.94 -9.57 16.10
N GLU A 77 -17.08 -9.26 17.06
CA GLU A 77 -15.64 -9.07 16.80
C GLU A 77 -14.95 -10.38 16.37
N PRO A 78 -15.10 -11.54 17.08
CA PRO A 78 -14.54 -12.81 16.61
C PRO A 78 -14.97 -13.25 15.21
N PHE A 79 -16.18 -12.89 14.80
CA PHE A 79 -16.64 -13.15 13.43
C PHE A 79 -15.81 -12.40 12.39
N TRP A 80 -15.54 -11.11 12.62
CA TRP A 80 -14.74 -10.31 11.70
C TRP A 80 -13.26 -10.67 11.75
N ASP A 81 -12.72 -10.96 12.95
CA ASP A 81 -11.34 -11.41 13.12
C ASP A 81 -11.07 -12.69 12.29
N ALA A 82 -11.98 -13.66 12.31
CA ALA A 82 -11.86 -14.88 11.51
C ALA A 82 -11.93 -14.59 10.00
N LEU A 83 -12.79 -13.68 9.56
CA LEU A 83 -12.90 -13.30 8.16
C LEU A 83 -11.69 -12.51 7.68
N GLU A 84 -11.16 -11.60 8.50
CA GLU A 84 -9.97 -10.82 8.19
C GLU A 84 -8.73 -11.72 8.06
N ALA A 85 -8.59 -12.72 8.94
CA ALA A 85 -7.50 -13.69 8.91
C ALA A 85 -7.45 -14.48 7.60
N ILE A 86 -8.63 -14.89 7.06
CA ILE A 86 -8.69 -15.67 5.82
C ILE A 86 -8.74 -14.79 4.56
N ALA A 87 -9.13 -13.52 4.69
CA ALA A 87 -9.42 -12.66 3.54
C ALA A 87 -8.22 -12.42 2.61
N SER A 88 -6.99 -12.45 3.15
CA SER A 88 -5.74 -12.27 2.39
C SER A 88 -5.42 -13.48 1.50
N THR A 89 -5.88 -14.68 1.87
CA THR A 89 -5.59 -15.94 1.17
C THR A 89 -6.66 -16.32 0.15
N LEU A 90 -7.85 -15.69 0.22
CA LEU A 90 -9.00 -16.03 -0.61
C LEU A 90 -8.86 -15.54 -2.05
N ARG A 91 -9.17 -16.43 -3.00
CA ARG A 91 -9.40 -16.06 -4.39
C ARG A 91 -10.70 -15.24 -4.55
N PRO A 92 -10.85 -14.45 -5.61
CA PRO A 92 -12.08 -13.68 -5.85
C PRO A 92 -13.37 -14.52 -5.89
N SER A 93 -13.32 -15.72 -6.46
CA SER A 93 -14.43 -16.68 -6.50
C SER A 93 -14.83 -17.16 -5.11
N GLU A 94 -13.85 -17.54 -4.29
CA GLU A 94 -14.05 -18.00 -2.92
C GLU A 94 -14.68 -16.92 -2.03
N ARG A 95 -14.22 -15.67 -2.17
CA ARG A 95 -14.84 -14.52 -1.49
C ARG A 95 -16.30 -14.34 -1.87
N LEU A 96 -16.63 -14.50 -3.14
CA LEU A 96 -18.01 -14.39 -3.60
C LEU A 96 -18.88 -15.53 -3.05
N GLU A 97 -18.33 -16.72 -2.95
CA GLU A 97 -19.00 -17.87 -2.35
C GLU A 97 -19.29 -17.66 -0.88
N LEU A 98 -18.28 -17.27 -0.08
CA LEU A 98 -18.48 -16.93 1.33
C LEU A 98 -19.46 -15.75 1.50
N ALA A 99 -19.39 -14.77 0.62
CA ALA A 99 -20.33 -13.64 0.65
C ALA A 99 -21.77 -14.08 0.41
N ARG A 100 -22.03 -15.04 -0.50
CA ARG A 100 -23.38 -15.60 -0.71
C ARG A 100 -23.89 -16.31 0.53
N SER A 101 -23.04 -17.06 1.23
CA SER A 101 -23.37 -17.78 2.45
C SER A 101 -23.64 -16.81 3.62
N LEU A 102 -22.85 -15.76 3.78
CA LEU A 102 -22.82 -14.90 4.97
C LEU A 102 -23.48 -13.52 4.79
N ALA A 103 -23.83 -13.10 3.56
CA ALA A 103 -24.36 -11.75 3.28
C ALA A 103 -25.67 -11.43 4.03
N ARG A 104 -26.39 -12.43 4.50
CA ARG A 104 -27.63 -12.29 5.27
C ARG A 104 -27.40 -12.41 6.80
N SER A 105 -26.15 -12.61 7.24
CA SER A 105 -25.85 -12.70 8.68
C SER A 105 -26.16 -11.38 9.40
N GLY A 106 -26.49 -11.46 10.69
CA GLY A 106 -26.73 -10.32 11.56
C GLY A 106 -25.50 -9.39 11.62
N HIS A 107 -24.30 -9.94 11.56
CA HIS A 107 -23.04 -9.20 11.57
C HIS A 107 -22.90 -8.25 10.37
N VAL A 108 -23.18 -8.74 9.15
CA VAL A 108 -23.17 -7.91 7.94
C VAL A 108 -24.28 -6.86 7.96
N ALA A 109 -25.45 -7.21 8.48
CA ALA A 109 -26.55 -6.27 8.63
C ALA A 109 -26.21 -5.16 9.65
N HIS A 110 -25.49 -5.51 10.73
CA HIS A 110 -25.00 -4.55 11.71
C HIS A 110 -24.03 -3.54 11.07
N GLU A 111 -23.00 -3.99 10.36
CA GLU A 111 -22.04 -3.08 9.70
C GLU A 111 -22.70 -2.18 8.65
N ARG A 112 -23.73 -2.66 7.96
CA ARG A 112 -24.52 -1.80 7.04
C ARG A 112 -25.24 -0.69 7.79
N ARG A 113 -25.79 -0.96 8.98
CA ARG A 113 -26.42 0.07 9.83
C ARG A 113 -25.40 1.08 10.34
N VAL A 114 -24.26 0.60 10.87
CA VAL A 114 -23.16 1.43 11.34
C VAL A 114 -22.65 2.36 10.22
N LEU A 115 -22.45 1.86 9.01
CA LEU A 115 -22.00 2.67 7.88
C LEU A 115 -22.95 3.83 7.57
N CYS A 116 -24.26 3.64 7.76
CA CYS A 116 -25.30 4.63 7.45
C CYS A 116 -25.72 5.49 8.66
N SER A 117 -25.23 5.20 9.86
CA SER A 117 -25.62 5.88 11.08
C SER A 117 -24.80 7.15 11.34
N ALA A 118 -25.16 7.86 12.41
CA ALA A 118 -24.37 9.01 12.93
C ALA A 118 -23.19 8.58 13.82
N GLU A 119 -22.81 7.31 13.80
CA GLU A 119 -21.63 6.79 14.50
C GLU A 119 -20.35 7.55 14.15
N PRO A 120 -19.37 7.61 15.06
CA PRO A 120 -18.09 8.25 14.82
C PRO A 120 -17.43 7.78 13.51
N PRO A 121 -16.70 8.66 12.79
CA PRO A 121 -16.08 8.32 11.51
C PRO A 121 -15.21 7.04 11.56
N ALA A 122 -14.50 6.79 12.67
CA ALA A 122 -13.67 5.60 12.85
C ALA A 122 -14.49 4.30 12.81
N ARG A 123 -15.68 4.29 13.42
CA ARG A 123 -16.57 3.12 13.40
C ARG A 123 -17.16 2.88 12.01
N ARG A 124 -17.54 3.94 11.32
CA ARG A 124 -18.02 3.90 9.93
C ARG A 124 -16.94 3.47 8.96
N GLU A 125 -15.69 3.91 9.17
CA GLU A 125 -14.52 3.46 8.40
C GLU A 125 -14.30 1.95 8.59
N GLN A 126 -14.34 1.45 9.82
CA GLN A 126 -14.23 0.02 10.12
C GLN A 126 -15.35 -0.76 9.44
N ALA A 127 -16.59 -0.28 9.51
CA ALA A 127 -17.74 -0.89 8.85
C ALA A 127 -17.52 -0.97 7.32
N ALA A 128 -17.02 0.08 6.68
CA ALA A 128 -16.70 0.07 5.26
C ALA A 128 -15.62 -0.98 4.92
N ARG A 129 -14.56 -1.08 5.73
CA ARG A 129 -13.49 -2.08 5.56
C ARG A 129 -14.04 -3.50 5.64
N ARG A 130 -14.84 -3.80 6.66
CA ARG A 130 -15.47 -5.11 6.91
C ARG A 130 -16.43 -5.50 5.79
N LEU A 131 -17.30 -4.58 5.37
CA LEU A 131 -18.19 -4.80 4.25
C LEU A 131 -17.43 -5.10 2.96
N GLY A 132 -16.21 -4.57 2.80
CA GLY A 132 -15.33 -4.87 1.68
C GLY A 132 -14.86 -6.33 1.58
N LEU A 133 -14.96 -7.12 2.66
CA LEU A 133 -14.59 -8.54 2.67
C LEU A 133 -15.68 -9.43 2.06
N LEU A 134 -16.96 -9.06 2.20
CA LEU A 134 -18.11 -9.84 1.78
C LEU A 134 -18.93 -9.10 0.70
N PRO A 135 -18.58 -9.23 -0.59
CA PRO A 135 -19.25 -8.53 -1.67
C PRO A 135 -20.75 -8.87 -1.78
N SER A 136 -21.59 -7.82 -1.78
CA SER A 136 -23.02 -7.96 -2.02
C SER A 136 -23.61 -6.71 -2.71
N VAL A 137 -24.70 -6.88 -3.43
CA VAL A 137 -25.39 -5.77 -4.12
C VAL A 137 -25.81 -4.67 -3.14
N ARG A 138 -26.37 -5.07 -1.98
CA ARG A 138 -26.85 -4.12 -0.95
C ARG A 138 -25.66 -3.34 -0.34
N SER A 139 -24.58 -4.02 0.05
CA SER A 139 -23.37 -3.36 0.57
C SER A 139 -22.72 -2.43 -0.47
N ARG A 140 -22.70 -2.84 -1.74
CA ARG A 140 -22.18 -2.02 -2.84
C ARG A 140 -22.90 -0.67 -2.96
N LYS A 141 -24.24 -0.67 -2.88
CA LYS A 141 -25.02 0.58 -2.93
C LYS A 141 -24.68 1.51 -1.78
N LEU A 142 -24.58 0.97 -0.55
CA LEU A 142 -24.26 1.74 0.65
C LEU A 142 -22.81 2.27 0.61
N LEU A 143 -21.86 1.46 0.18
CA LEU A 143 -20.46 1.86 0.00
C LEU A 143 -20.30 2.97 -1.04
N ARG A 144 -21.05 2.93 -2.17
CA ARG A 144 -21.05 4.04 -3.14
C ARG A 144 -21.59 5.34 -2.52
N ARG A 145 -22.65 5.25 -1.71
CA ARG A 145 -23.17 6.41 -0.99
C ARG A 145 -22.15 6.94 0.01
N ALA A 146 -21.48 6.05 0.76
CA ALA A 146 -20.44 6.43 1.71
C ALA A 146 -19.18 7.02 1.03
N LEU A 147 -18.86 6.59 -0.20
CA LEU A 147 -17.80 7.16 -1.02
C LEU A 147 -18.09 8.62 -1.36
N VAL A 148 -19.33 8.93 -1.76
CA VAL A 148 -19.73 10.26 -2.24
C VAL A 148 -19.97 11.25 -1.10
N HIS A 149 -20.62 10.80 -0.02
CA HIS A 149 -21.13 11.67 1.05
C HIS A 149 -20.46 11.43 2.42
N GLY A 150 -19.52 10.50 2.50
CA GLY A 150 -18.84 10.20 3.75
C GLY A 150 -17.73 11.18 4.10
N PRO A 151 -17.32 11.26 5.38
CA PRO A 151 -16.07 11.89 5.74
C PRO A 151 -14.91 11.23 5.01
N GLU A 152 -13.84 11.94 4.83
CA GLU A 152 -12.65 11.59 4.05
C GLU A 152 -12.13 10.16 4.31
N ASN A 153 -11.99 9.77 5.58
CA ASN A 153 -11.55 8.41 5.97
C ASN A 153 -12.55 7.34 5.55
N VAL A 154 -13.84 7.63 5.69
CA VAL A 154 -14.92 6.71 5.31
C VAL A 154 -15.01 6.58 3.79
N SER A 155 -14.87 7.69 3.06
CA SER A 155 -14.83 7.71 1.60
C SER A 155 -13.69 6.86 1.06
N PHE A 156 -12.48 7.01 1.60
CA PHE A 156 -11.33 6.19 1.19
C PHE A 156 -11.51 4.71 1.53
N ALA A 157 -12.03 4.38 2.71
CA ALA A 157 -12.32 3.00 3.08
C ALA A 157 -13.40 2.38 2.19
N ALA A 158 -14.43 3.15 1.83
CA ALA A 158 -15.47 2.74 0.89
C ALA A 158 -14.91 2.53 -0.52
N ALA A 159 -14.02 3.42 -1.00
CA ALA A 159 -13.30 3.25 -2.27
C ALA A 159 -12.51 1.93 -2.31
N ARG A 160 -11.76 1.63 -1.24
CA ARG A 160 -11.00 0.37 -1.11
C ARG A 160 -11.92 -0.87 -1.09
N ALA A 161 -13.05 -0.78 -0.42
CA ALA A 161 -14.05 -1.85 -0.40
C ALA A 161 -14.65 -2.08 -1.79
N LEU A 162 -15.00 -1.00 -2.50
CA LEU A 162 -15.53 -1.05 -3.86
C LEU A 162 -14.49 -1.53 -4.89
N ALA A 163 -13.22 -1.21 -4.68
CA ALA A 163 -12.13 -1.74 -5.49
C ALA A 163 -12.03 -3.26 -5.39
N ARG A 164 -12.16 -3.83 -4.19
CA ARG A 164 -12.25 -5.29 -4.00
C ARG A 164 -13.45 -5.92 -4.71
N TYR A 165 -14.54 -5.16 -4.87
CA TYR A 165 -15.73 -5.57 -5.64
C TYR A 165 -15.55 -5.39 -7.15
N ARG A 166 -14.41 -4.83 -7.60
CA ARG A 166 -14.13 -4.44 -8.99
C ARG A 166 -15.24 -3.54 -9.55
N ASP A 167 -15.66 -2.58 -8.74
CA ASP A 167 -16.78 -1.69 -9.08
C ASP A 167 -16.30 -0.50 -9.92
N LEU A 168 -16.26 -0.65 -11.24
CA LEU A 168 -15.75 0.36 -12.16
C LEU A 168 -16.53 1.69 -12.13
N LYS A 169 -17.81 1.68 -11.68
CA LYS A 169 -18.56 2.93 -11.48
C LYS A 169 -17.96 3.80 -10.38
N SER A 170 -17.49 3.17 -9.29
CA SER A 170 -16.80 3.91 -8.23
C SER A 170 -15.42 4.36 -8.67
N LEU A 171 -14.71 3.60 -9.50
CA LEU A 171 -13.42 4.04 -10.05
C LEU A 171 -13.60 5.29 -10.92
N ARG A 172 -14.59 5.30 -11.81
CA ARG A 172 -14.92 6.49 -12.62
C ARG A 172 -15.13 7.71 -11.74
N TRP A 173 -15.98 7.58 -10.72
CA TRP A 173 -16.26 8.67 -9.80
C TRP A 173 -15.00 9.17 -9.08
N VAL A 174 -14.11 8.26 -8.62
CA VAL A 174 -12.83 8.60 -7.98
C VAL A 174 -11.92 9.40 -8.92
N LEU A 175 -11.86 9.02 -10.19
CA LEU A 175 -11.05 9.72 -11.19
C LEU A 175 -11.62 11.10 -11.57
N GLU A 176 -12.94 11.24 -11.55
CA GLU A 176 -13.65 12.51 -11.78
C GLU A 176 -13.60 13.44 -10.53
N HIS A 177 -13.42 12.87 -9.33
CA HIS A 177 -13.38 13.60 -8.05
C HIS A 177 -12.08 13.28 -7.26
N PRO A 178 -10.90 13.60 -7.81
CA PRO A 178 -9.62 13.18 -7.23
C PRO A 178 -9.37 13.74 -5.83
N GLY A 179 -9.92 14.92 -5.50
CA GLY A 179 -9.82 15.54 -4.18
C GLY A 179 -10.33 14.67 -3.03
N ALA A 180 -11.24 13.73 -3.30
CA ALA A 180 -11.75 12.79 -2.29
C ALA A 180 -10.68 11.82 -1.75
N ILE A 181 -9.57 11.62 -2.48
CA ILE A 181 -8.53 10.66 -2.13
C ILE A 181 -7.10 11.21 -2.20
N SER A 182 -6.86 12.35 -2.85
CA SER A 182 -5.52 12.87 -3.19
C SER A 182 -4.64 13.16 -1.99
N HIS A 183 -5.21 13.44 -0.81
CA HIS A 183 -4.49 13.67 0.44
C HIS A 183 -3.82 12.40 1.00
N ARG A 184 -4.11 11.22 0.46
CA ARG A 184 -3.53 9.96 0.93
C ARG A 184 -2.08 9.76 0.44
N PRO A 185 -1.24 9.01 1.18
CA PRO A 185 0.10 8.66 0.73
C PRO A 185 0.08 7.91 -0.63
N MET A 186 1.07 8.18 -1.47
CA MET A 186 1.19 7.58 -2.81
C MET A 186 1.03 6.06 -2.85
N PRO A 187 1.63 5.27 -1.92
CA PRO A 187 1.44 3.82 -1.92
C PRO A 187 -0.02 3.41 -1.69
N ALA A 188 -0.79 4.20 -0.94
CA ALA A 188 -2.20 3.93 -0.69
C ALA A 188 -3.07 4.25 -1.91
N LEU A 189 -2.75 5.33 -2.64
CA LEU A 189 -3.42 5.72 -3.89
C LEU A 189 -3.18 4.68 -4.99
N SER A 190 -1.92 4.36 -5.29
CA SER A 190 -1.60 3.37 -6.31
C SER A 190 -2.10 1.97 -5.93
N GLY A 191 -2.06 1.62 -4.64
CA GLY A 191 -2.63 0.40 -4.11
C GLY A 191 -4.15 0.32 -4.28
N LEU A 192 -4.86 1.43 -4.07
CA LEU A 192 -6.30 1.53 -4.32
C LEU A 192 -6.62 1.27 -5.81
N LEU A 193 -5.93 1.97 -6.73
CA LEU A 193 -6.19 1.86 -8.16
C LEU A 193 -5.88 0.45 -8.68
N ARG A 194 -4.81 -0.19 -8.22
CA ARG A 194 -4.50 -1.59 -8.54
C ARG A 194 -5.53 -2.58 -8.04
N ALA A 195 -6.15 -2.30 -6.89
CA ALA A 195 -7.14 -3.20 -6.29
C ALA A 195 -8.40 -3.37 -7.15
N TYR A 196 -8.69 -2.46 -8.08
CA TYR A 196 -9.77 -2.62 -9.06
C TYR A 196 -9.49 -3.73 -10.09
N GLY A 197 -8.24 -4.16 -10.20
CA GLY A 197 -7.84 -5.28 -11.03
C GLY A 197 -7.69 -4.96 -12.54
N PRO A 198 -7.54 -6.00 -13.38
CA PRO A 198 -7.23 -5.81 -14.81
C PRO A 198 -8.27 -4.99 -15.59
N ALA A 199 -9.55 -5.14 -15.26
CA ALA A 199 -10.64 -4.41 -15.96
C ALA A 199 -10.55 -2.87 -15.78
N ALA A 200 -9.83 -2.39 -14.76
CA ALA A 200 -9.63 -0.96 -14.54
C ALA A 200 -8.59 -0.34 -15.47
N ARG A 201 -7.68 -1.14 -16.04
CA ARG A 201 -6.51 -0.64 -16.80
C ARG A 201 -6.91 0.27 -17.96
N ALA A 202 -7.89 -0.13 -18.75
CA ALA A 202 -8.40 0.67 -19.87
C ALA A 202 -8.91 2.04 -19.38
N MET A 203 -9.64 2.06 -18.27
CA MET A 203 -10.16 3.31 -17.70
C MET A 203 -9.04 4.21 -17.16
N LEU A 204 -7.98 3.64 -16.56
CA LEU A 204 -6.81 4.40 -16.12
C LEU A 204 -6.03 4.99 -17.30
N ILE A 205 -5.92 4.24 -18.42
CA ILE A 205 -5.28 4.75 -19.65
C ILE A 205 -6.09 5.93 -20.19
N VAL A 206 -7.40 5.77 -20.34
CA VAL A 206 -8.30 6.84 -20.81
C VAL A 206 -8.23 8.06 -19.90
N ALA A 207 -8.17 7.86 -18.56
CA ALA A 207 -7.99 8.95 -17.62
C ALA A 207 -6.66 9.69 -17.83
N LEU A 208 -5.57 8.96 -18.11
CA LEU A 208 -4.29 9.58 -18.46
C LEU A 208 -4.40 10.36 -19.78
N GLU A 209 -5.06 9.86 -20.79
CA GLU A 209 -5.20 10.53 -22.10
C GLU A 209 -5.96 11.86 -22.01
N HIS A 210 -7.02 11.90 -21.20
CA HIS A 210 -7.82 13.12 -21.00
C HIS A 210 -7.24 14.06 -19.91
N GLY A 211 -6.26 13.59 -19.13
CA GLY A 211 -5.72 14.26 -17.95
C GLY A 211 -6.57 14.05 -16.71
N VAL A 212 -5.92 13.92 -15.57
CA VAL A 212 -6.54 13.86 -14.24
C VAL A 212 -6.30 15.20 -13.55
N ALA A 213 -7.34 15.80 -13.01
CA ALA A 213 -7.26 17.14 -12.42
C ALA A 213 -6.25 17.28 -11.27
N ASP A 214 -5.92 16.19 -10.58
CA ASP A 214 -4.95 16.16 -9.48
C ASP A 214 -3.70 15.39 -9.90
N PRO A 215 -2.52 16.03 -9.95
CA PRO A 215 -1.25 15.39 -10.34
C PRO A 215 -0.87 14.20 -9.48
N ARG A 216 -1.25 14.17 -8.21
CA ARG A 216 -0.96 13.03 -7.31
C ARG A 216 -1.77 11.79 -7.70
N VAL A 217 -3.04 11.97 -8.04
CA VAL A 217 -3.88 10.86 -8.53
C VAL A 217 -3.41 10.41 -9.90
N GLU A 218 -2.96 11.34 -10.75
CA GLU A 218 -2.35 11.01 -12.05
C GLU A 218 -1.06 10.20 -11.87
N CYS A 219 -0.16 10.58 -10.95
CA CYS A 219 1.01 9.79 -10.58
C CYS A 219 0.64 8.39 -10.09
N ALA A 220 -0.44 8.28 -9.30
CA ALA A 220 -0.90 6.99 -8.82
C ALA A 220 -1.43 6.11 -9.97
N CYS A 221 -2.07 6.68 -11.00
CA CYS A 221 -2.46 5.97 -12.22
C CYS A 221 -1.25 5.43 -12.97
N VAL A 222 -0.23 6.27 -13.18
CA VAL A 222 1.03 5.90 -13.83
C VAL A 222 1.73 4.77 -13.07
N ASP A 223 1.87 4.89 -11.74
CA ASP A 223 2.48 3.86 -10.90
C ASP A 223 1.68 2.55 -10.91
N ALA A 224 0.35 2.63 -10.82
CA ALA A 224 -0.52 1.46 -10.86
C ALA A 224 -0.40 0.68 -12.18
N LEU A 225 -0.34 1.38 -13.31
CA LEU A 225 -0.17 0.79 -14.64
C LEU A 225 1.23 0.21 -14.83
N GLY A 226 2.27 0.91 -14.33
CA GLY A 226 3.66 0.44 -14.35
C GLY A 226 3.86 -0.84 -13.54
N VAL A 227 3.35 -0.89 -12.30
CA VAL A 227 3.40 -2.09 -11.45
C VAL A 227 2.60 -3.25 -12.05
N ALA A 228 1.47 -2.95 -12.69
CA ALA A 228 0.66 -3.96 -13.39
C ALA A 228 1.27 -4.41 -14.72
N ARG A 229 2.42 -3.89 -15.12
CA ARG A 229 3.09 -4.12 -16.43
C ARG A 229 2.10 -4.00 -17.60
N CYS A 230 1.31 -2.92 -17.58
CA CYS A 230 0.29 -2.70 -18.60
C CYS A 230 0.93 -2.13 -19.88
N LEU A 231 1.32 -2.99 -20.82
CA LEU A 231 2.05 -2.61 -22.03
C LEU A 231 1.27 -1.61 -22.88
N SER A 232 -0.05 -1.71 -22.95
CA SER A 232 -0.91 -0.78 -23.69
C SER A 232 -0.89 0.66 -23.15
N ALA A 233 -0.41 0.87 -21.91
CA ALA A 233 -0.28 2.18 -21.30
C ALA A 233 1.03 2.91 -21.69
N ARG A 234 1.94 2.27 -22.46
CA ARG A 234 3.25 2.82 -22.79
C ARG A 234 3.16 4.25 -23.34
N GLY A 235 2.33 4.47 -24.35
CA GLY A 235 2.18 5.78 -24.98
C GLY A 235 1.77 6.87 -24.00
N SER A 236 0.71 6.59 -23.21
CA SER A 236 0.21 7.52 -22.21
C SER A 236 1.22 7.80 -21.11
N ILE A 237 2.01 6.79 -20.69
CA ILE A 237 3.09 6.95 -19.70
C ILE A 237 4.26 7.74 -20.27
N THR A 238 4.68 7.45 -21.52
CA THR A 238 5.77 8.17 -22.21
C THR A 238 5.47 9.66 -22.32
N ALA A 239 4.24 10.03 -22.62
CA ALA A 239 3.84 11.43 -22.68
C ALA A 239 4.08 12.19 -21.36
N ARG A 240 4.04 11.51 -20.21
CA ARG A 240 4.25 12.09 -18.87
C ARG A 240 5.72 12.38 -18.55
N LEU A 241 6.67 11.88 -19.32
CA LEU A 241 8.07 12.34 -19.23
C LEU A 241 8.23 13.82 -19.61
N LYS A 242 7.27 14.40 -20.35
CA LYS A 242 7.26 15.82 -20.73
C LYS A 242 6.39 16.68 -19.83
N SER A 243 5.85 16.14 -18.74
CA SER A 243 4.99 16.87 -17.82
C SER A 243 5.73 18.05 -17.14
N PRO A 244 5.06 19.19 -16.89
CA PRO A 244 5.63 20.24 -16.06
C PRO A 244 5.84 19.79 -14.60
N HIS A 245 5.08 18.81 -14.12
CA HIS A 245 5.15 18.29 -12.76
C HIS A 245 6.28 17.28 -12.60
N LEU A 246 7.24 17.58 -11.73
CA LEU A 246 8.39 16.72 -11.44
C LEU A 246 7.97 15.28 -11.08
N GLU A 247 7.01 15.16 -10.18
CA GLU A 247 6.54 13.86 -9.67
C GLU A 247 5.98 12.97 -10.78
N LEU A 248 5.32 13.56 -11.78
CA LEU A 248 4.83 12.81 -12.96
C LEU A 248 5.95 12.33 -13.85
N ARG A 249 6.99 13.16 -14.10
CA ARG A 249 8.17 12.72 -14.86
C ARG A 249 8.88 11.57 -14.15
N VAL A 250 9.07 11.69 -12.82
CA VAL A 250 9.66 10.66 -11.97
C VAL A 250 8.83 9.36 -11.99
N ALA A 251 7.52 9.46 -11.86
CA ALA A 251 6.63 8.30 -11.93
C ALA A 251 6.66 7.63 -13.31
N ALA A 252 6.72 8.42 -14.38
CA ALA A 252 6.78 7.93 -15.76
C ALA A 252 8.10 7.17 -16.04
N ALA A 253 9.25 7.73 -15.67
CA ALA A 253 10.54 7.06 -15.85
C ALA A 253 10.58 5.71 -15.10
N ARG A 254 10.11 5.69 -13.85
CA ARG A 254 10.01 4.47 -13.04
C ARG A 254 9.05 3.44 -13.65
N ALA A 255 7.91 3.89 -14.15
CA ALA A 255 6.90 3.00 -14.74
C ALA A 255 7.38 2.38 -16.05
N LEU A 256 8.06 3.14 -16.93
CA LEU A 256 8.64 2.65 -18.17
C LEU A 256 9.69 1.56 -17.93
N GLY A 257 10.55 1.74 -16.92
CA GLY A 257 11.50 0.69 -16.51
C GLY A 257 10.82 -0.59 -15.99
N ARG A 258 9.64 -0.47 -15.35
CA ARG A 258 8.85 -1.63 -14.89
C ARG A 258 8.09 -2.32 -16.02
N LEU A 259 7.71 -1.60 -17.07
CA LEU A 259 7.06 -2.21 -18.23
C LEU A 259 7.97 -3.21 -18.94
N GLY A 260 9.28 -2.99 -18.93
CA GLY A 260 10.25 -3.92 -19.50
C GLY A 260 10.28 -3.91 -21.03
N MET A 261 9.96 -2.79 -21.67
CA MET A 261 9.88 -2.68 -23.13
C MET A 261 11.06 -1.91 -23.70
N GLY A 262 11.80 -2.50 -24.65
CA GLY A 262 12.94 -1.89 -25.32
C GLY A 262 12.59 -0.59 -26.06
N GLU A 263 11.36 -0.43 -26.53
CA GLU A 263 10.90 0.79 -27.21
C GLU A 263 10.86 2.03 -26.29
N ALA A 264 11.01 1.86 -24.99
CA ALA A 264 11.16 2.96 -24.04
C ALA A 264 12.60 3.48 -23.93
N ILE A 265 13.59 2.75 -24.45
CA ILE A 265 15.02 3.11 -24.33
C ILE A 265 15.31 4.52 -24.88
N PRO A 266 14.89 4.91 -26.08
CA PRO A 266 15.23 6.23 -26.62
C PRO A 266 14.69 7.39 -25.78
N VAL A 267 13.45 7.27 -25.28
CA VAL A 267 12.84 8.34 -24.47
C VAL A 267 13.41 8.39 -23.05
N LEU A 268 13.87 7.27 -22.51
CA LEU A 268 14.58 7.22 -21.23
C LEU A 268 16.01 7.77 -21.36
N ALA A 269 16.69 7.52 -22.48
CA ALA A 269 17.98 8.12 -22.77
C ALA A 269 17.90 9.66 -22.83
N ILE A 270 16.86 10.21 -23.46
CA ILE A 270 16.59 11.65 -23.42
C ILE A 270 16.34 12.12 -21.97
N ALA A 271 15.64 11.34 -21.15
CA ALA A 271 15.36 11.71 -19.77
C ALA A 271 16.61 11.74 -18.85
N LEU A 272 17.76 11.19 -19.29
CA LEU A 272 19.05 11.38 -18.62
C LEU A 272 19.54 12.83 -18.63
N THR A 273 18.98 13.68 -19.48
CA THR A 273 19.31 15.12 -19.56
C THR A 273 18.26 16.01 -18.88
N ASP A 274 17.29 15.46 -18.14
CA ASP A 274 16.26 16.23 -17.44
C ASP A 274 16.92 17.23 -16.46
N PRO A 275 16.42 18.48 -16.35
CA PRO A 275 16.97 19.47 -15.42
C PRO A 275 16.95 19.00 -13.97
N GLN A 276 16.03 18.11 -13.60
CA GLN A 276 15.86 17.61 -12.24
C GLN A 276 16.51 16.24 -12.04
N TRP A 277 17.46 16.16 -11.12
CA TRP A 277 18.22 14.94 -10.85
C TRP A 277 17.36 13.69 -10.54
N PRO A 278 16.19 13.78 -9.85
CA PRO A 278 15.39 12.57 -9.57
C PRO A 278 14.88 11.90 -10.86
N VAL A 279 14.61 12.67 -11.90
CA VAL A 279 14.19 12.12 -13.20
C VAL A 279 15.38 11.43 -13.87
N ARG A 280 16.56 12.09 -13.91
CA ARG A 280 17.79 11.51 -14.46
C ARG A 280 18.16 10.19 -13.76
N ALA A 281 18.15 10.18 -12.44
CA ALA A 281 18.47 9.00 -11.65
C ALA A 281 17.51 7.81 -11.93
N LEU A 282 16.20 8.07 -12.04
CA LEU A 282 15.25 7.01 -12.35
C LEU A 282 15.25 6.60 -13.82
N ALA A 283 15.62 7.50 -14.72
CA ALA A 283 15.87 7.14 -16.12
C ALA A 283 17.07 6.19 -16.23
N ALA A 284 18.19 6.48 -15.56
CA ALA A 284 19.35 5.59 -15.48
C ALA A 284 18.96 4.22 -14.90
N GLN A 285 18.25 4.20 -13.76
CA GLN A 285 17.77 2.95 -13.16
C GLN A 285 16.85 2.15 -14.11
N ALA A 286 15.97 2.85 -14.84
CA ALA A 286 15.07 2.21 -15.80
C ALA A 286 15.85 1.59 -16.97
N LEU A 287 16.85 2.28 -17.50
CA LEU A 287 17.72 1.78 -18.58
C LEU A 287 18.50 0.54 -18.13
N GLY A 288 19.02 0.52 -16.90
CA GLY A 288 19.65 -0.67 -16.33
C GLY A 288 18.71 -1.86 -16.26
N ARG A 289 17.45 -1.66 -15.83
CA ARG A 289 16.43 -2.72 -15.81
C ARG A 289 16.07 -3.26 -17.19
N LEU A 290 16.24 -2.45 -18.22
CA LEU A 290 15.99 -2.83 -19.62
C LEU A 290 17.21 -3.46 -20.27
N SER A 291 18.35 -3.54 -19.59
CA SER A 291 19.65 -3.93 -20.16
C SER A 291 19.91 -3.19 -21.47
N ALA A 292 19.79 -1.87 -21.42
CA ALA A 292 19.68 -0.98 -22.59
C ALA A 292 21.04 -0.74 -23.26
N ALA A 293 21.61 -1.71 -23.98
CA ALA A 293 22.86 -1.56 -24.72
C ALA A 293 22.93 -0.28 -25.61
N PRO A 294 21.85 0.14 -26.32
CA PRO A 294 21.87 1.38 -27.07
C PRO A 294 22.02 2.68 -26.25
N ALA A 295 21.95 2.59 -24.91
CA ALA A 295 22.06 3.75 -24.02
C ALA A 295 23.40 3.79 -23.25
N VAL A 296 24.36 2.92 -23.56
CA VAL A 296 25.65 2.83 -22.87
C VAL A 296 26.38 4.17 -22.87
N ASP A 297 26.51 4.87 -24.00
CA ASP A 297 27.18 6.16 -24.08
C ASP A 297 26.51 7.24 -23.22
N ALA A 298 25.18 7.28 -23.25
CA ALA A 298 24.40 8.23 -22.46
C ALA A 298 24.47 7.94 -20.94
N LEU A 299 24.54 6.67 -20.56
CA LEU A 299 24.76 6.24 -19.17
C LEU A 299 26.21 6.54 -18.75
N ALA A 300 27.21 6.29 -19.60
CA ALA A 300 28.61 6.60 -19.34
C ALA A 300 28.79 8.10 -19.04
N ALA A 301 28.21 8.98 -19.87
CA ALA A 301 28.19 10.41 -19.60
C ALA A 301 27.51 10.77 -18.27
N SER A 302 26.48 10.01 -17.85
CA SER A 302 25.76 10.23 -16.59
C SER A 302 26.52 9.77 -15.35
N VAL A 303 27.60 8.99 -15.47
CA VAL A 303 28.48 8.62 -14.35
C VAL A 303 29.26 9.83 -13.81
N ALA A 304 29.42 10.90 -14.60
CA ALA A 304 30.00 12.17 -14.18
C ALA A 304 28.94 13.22 -13.77
N ASP A 305 27.69 12.84 -13.55
CA ASP A 305 26.63 13.76 -13.14
C ASP A 305 26.94 14.42 -11.78
N ARG A 306 26.55 15.70 -11.63
CA ARG A 306 26.68 16.43 -10.36
C ARG A 306 25.95 15.79 -9.17
N SER A 307 24.90 15.00 -9.40
CA SER A 307 24.14 14.30 -8.38
C SER A 307 24.70 12.91 -8.11
N TRP A 308 25.06 12.62 -6.89
CA TRP A 308 25.50 11.28 -6.48
C TRP A 308 24.50 10.18 -6.88
N TRP A 309 23.20 10.43 -6.72
CA TRP A 309 22.15 9.47 -7.08
C TRP A 309 22.13 9.12 -8.57
N VAL A 310 22.43 10.10 -9.42
CA VAL A 310 22.49 9.86 -10.87
C VAL A 310 23.72 9.05 -11.20
N ARG A 311 24.91 9.44 -10.68
CA ARG A 311 26.15 8.69 -10.86
C ARG A 311 26.00 7.23 -10.45
N HIS A 312 25.46 7.00 -9.24
CA HIS A 312 25.23 5.67 -8.70
C HIS A 312 24.32 4.84 -9.63
N HIS A 313 23.12 5.35 -9.96
CA HIS A 313 22.23 4.60 -10.84
C HIS A 313 22.76 4.40 -12.25
N ALA A 314 23.56 5.32 -12.79
CA ALA A 314 24.17 5.19 -14.11
C ALA A 314 25.27 4.11 -14.12
N ALA A 315 26.16 4.10 -13.14
CA ALA A 315 27.21 3.10 -13.03
C ALA A 315 26.64 1.69 -12.82
N TYR A 316 25.67 1.53 -11.91
CA TYR A 316 25.01 0.24 -11.71
C TYR A 316 24.12 -0.18 -12.89
N ALA A 317 23.60 0.76 -13.67
CA ALA A 317 22.91 0.45 -14.92
C ALA A 317 23.88 -0.09 -15.97
N LEU A 318 25.07 0.49 -16.12
CA LEU A 318 26.12 -0.01 -17.01
C LEU A 318 26.54 -1.43 -16.60
N ALA A 319 26.78 -1.68 -15.31
CA ALA A 319 27.11 -3.02 -14.81
C ALA A 319 26.02 -4.06 -15.13
N ALA A 320 24.75 -3.66 -15.18
CA ALA A 320 23.61 -4.54 -15.48
C ALA A 320 23.41 -4.79 -16.98
N ILE A 321 23.98 -3.99 -17.87
CA ILE A 321 23.86 -4.14 -19.34
C ILE A 321 24.71 -5.31 -19.86
N GLY A 322 25.80 -5.63 -19.20
CA GLY A 322 26.72 -6.70 -19.60
C GLY A 322 28.04 -6.15 -20.15
N ASN A 323 28.66 -6.83 -21.14
CA ASN A 323 30.04 -6.54 -21.55
C ASN A 323 30.23 -5.09 -22.00
N ASP A 324 29.37 -4.56 -22.86
CA ASP A 324 29.50 -3.18 -23.36
C ASP A 324 29.46 -2.16 -22.21
N GLY A 325 28.64 -2.39 -21.21
CA GLY A 325 28.55 -1.55 -20.02
C GLY A 325 29.76 -1.70 -19.09
N LEU A 326 30.31 -2.91 -18.95
CA LEU A 326 31.52 -3.16 -18.17
C LEU A 326 32.76 -2.53 -18.83
N ASP A 327 32.88 -2.62 -20.14
CA ASP A 327 33.97 -2.00 -20.90
C ASP A 327 33.94 -0.47 -20.70
N ALA A 328 32.76 0.14 -20.79
CA ALA A 328 32.56 1.56 -20.48
C ALA A 328 32.94 1.93 -19.04
N LEU A 329 32.58 1.10 -18.05
CA LEU A 329 33.00 1.31 -16.66
C LEU A 329 34.49 1.19 -16.45
N CYS A 330 35.16 0.22 -17.09
CA CYS A 330 36.60 0.08 -17.05
C CYS A 330 37.32 1.30 -17.64
N GLU A 331 36.81 1.84 -18.77
CA GLU A 331 37.34 3.03 -19.35
C GLU A 331 37.17 4.27 -18.45
N ILE A 332 35.99 4.44 -17.85
CA ILE A 332 35.76 5.55 -16.91
C ILE A 332 36.66 5.42 -15.68
N ALA A 333 36.81 4.23 -15.12
CA ALA A 333 37.65 4.01 -13.95
C ALA A 333 39.13 4.31 -14.22
N ALA A 334 39.62 4.00 -15.44
CA ALA A 334 41.00 4.19 -15.83
C ALA A 334 41.32 5.62 -16.29
N HIS A 335 40.43 6.28 -17.03
CA HIS A 335 40.77 7.47 -17.80
C HIS A 335 39.92 8.72 -17.51
N SER A 336 38.86 8.63 -16.71
CA SER A 336 38.01 9.81 -16.40
C SER A 336 38.82 10.86 -15.62
N ASP A 337 38.70 12.13 -16.00
CA ASP A 337 39.26 13.25 -15.23
C ASP A 337 38.48 13.52 -13.93
N ASP A 338 37.20 13.11 -13.85
CA ASP A 338 36.37 13.26 -12.67
C ASP A 338 36.64 12.14 -11.66
N LEU A 339 37.20 12.50 -10.50
CA LEU A 339 37.52 11.58 -9.41
C LEU A 339 36.28 10.81 -8.95
N TYR A 340 35.13 11.49 -8.81
CA TYR A 340 33.89 10.85 -8.35
C TYR A 340 33.33 9.86 -9.37
N ALA A 341 33.53 10.12 -10.66
CA ALA A 341 33.16 9.18 -11.71
C ALA A 341 34.04 7.93 -11.65
N ARG A 342 35.36 8.09 -11.44
CA ARG A 342 36.29 6.94 -11.28
C ARG A 342 35.94 6.07 -10.11
N GLU A 343 35.71 6.70 -8.94
CA GLU A 343 35.30 5.97 -7.70
C GLU A 343 34.01 5.19 -7.90
N MET A 344 33.00 5.84 -8.50
CA MET A 344 31.71 5.22 -8.73
C MET A 344 31.79 4.06 -9.74
N ALA A 345 32.60 4.20 -10.80
CA ALA A 345 32.82 3.14 -11.77
C ALA A 345 33.55 1.94 -11.13
N SER A 346 34.56 2.18 -10.31
CA SER A 346 35.27 1.13 -9.57
C SER A 346 34.37 0.39 -8.60
N GLU A 347 33.54 1.11 -7.83
CA GLU A 347 32.56 0.52 -6.91
C GLU A 347 31.56 -0.38 -7.65
N ALA A 348 31.06 0.07 -8.81
CA ALA A 348 30.11 -0.70 -9.61
C ALA A 348 30.73 -1.98 -10.20
N LEU A 349 32.01 -1.93 -10.63
CA LEU A 349 32.77 -3.10 -11.10
C LEU A 349 32.94 -4.15 -9.98
N GLU A 350 33.38 -3.73 -8.80
CA GLU A 350 33.55 -4.63 -7.63
C GLU A 350 32.24 -5.29 -7.21
N SER A 351 31.14 -4.53 -7.21
CA SER A 351 29.82 -5.05 -6.87
C SER A 351 29.28 -6.03 -7.90
N GLY A 352 29.59 -5.83 -9.18
CA GLY A 352 29.21 -6.71 -10.28
C GLY A 352 29.92 -8.07 -10.22
N ASP A 353 31.18 -8.11 -9.83
CA ASP A 353 31.95 -9.36 -9.67
C ASP A 353 31.41 -10.19 -8.48
N SER A 354 31.05 -9.55 -7.37
CA SER A 354 30.49 -10.23 -6.20
C SER A 354 29.15 -10.95 -6.49
N SER A 355 28.33 -10.40 -7.39
CA SER A 355 27.04 -10.99 -7.77
C SER A 355 27.16 -12.12 -8.81
N ARG A 356 28.29 -12.27 -9.50
CA ARG A 356 28.56 -13.35 -10.44
C ARG A 356 29.19 -14.59 -9.79
N LEU A 357 29.72 -14.43 -8.57
CA LEU A 357 30.35 -15.48 -7.77
C LEU A 357 29.41 -16.14 -6.75
N ALA A 358 28.19 -15.62 -6.55
CA ALA A 358 27.13 -16.13 -5.67
C ALA A 358 26.00 -16.79 -6.46
#